data_9843644c134ea1177d2d998a66dda3de
#
_entry.id   9843644c134ea1177d2d998a66dda3de
#
_cell.length_a   1.000
_cell.length_b   1.000
_cell.length_c   1.000
_cell.angle_alpha   90.00
_cell.angle_beta   90.00
_cell.angle_gamma   90.00
#
_symmetry.space_group_name_H-M   'P 1'
#
loop_
_entity.id
_entity.type
_entity.pdbx_description
1 polymer ?
#
loop_
_entity_poly.entity_id
_entity_poly.type
_entity_poly.pdbx_seq_one_letter_code
_entity_poly.pdbx_strand_id
1 'polypeptide(L)'
;MAMSLKCGIVGLPNVGKSTLFNALTKAGIAAENYPFCTIEPNVGVVEVPDPRLASLAEIVKPERILPAAVEFVDIAGLVAGASKGEGLGNQFLANIRETDAITHVVRCFEDPNVIHVAGKIDPIADIGVIDTELALSDLATVEKTLARSSKAAKSGNDKEAAALVSVLTKVQAHLDSAQPVRSLSLTDEEKVLIKPLCLITAKPAMYVANVKEDGFENNPHLEAVKQHAAKEKAPVVAVCAAIEAEIADLDDADKSAFLADLGMDEPGLDRVIRAGYALLGLHTYFTAGVKEVRAWTIHQGDTAPKAAGVIHTDFERGFIRAQTISYDDFIQYKGESGAKEAGKMRAEGKEYVVKDGDVLNFLFNV
;
A
#
# COMPACT_ATOMS: atom_id res chain seq x y z
N MET A 1 14.82 -4.78 11.70
CA MET A 1 13.79 -5.57 11.01
C MET A 1 13.20 -4.65 9.95
N ALA A 2 13.29 -4.99 8.67
CA ALA A 2 12.51 -4.30 7.66
C ALA A 2 11.04 -4.50 8.03
N MET A 3 10.30 -3.42 8.29
CA MET A 3 8.86 -3.51 8.52
C MET A 3 8.22 -3.89 7.20
N SER A 4 7.64 -5.07 7.13
CA SER A 4 6.78 -5.45 6.02
C SER A 4 5.49 -4.63 6.13
N LEU A 5 5.20 -3.85 5.11
CA LEU A 5 4.03 -2.99 5.06
C LEU A 5 2.90 -3.72 4.35
N LYS A 6 1.72 -3.69 4.95
CA LYS A 6 0.57 -4.53 4.57
C LYS A 6 -0.58 -3.71 3.99
N CYS A 7 -1.03 -4.07 2.78
CA CYS A 7 -2.27 -3.59 2.19
C CYS A 7 -3.40 -4.59 2.48
N GLY A 8 -4.40 -4.21 3.25
CA GLY A 8 -5.58 -5.05 3.51
C GLY A 8 -6.58 -4.97 2.38
N ILE A 9 -6.90 -6.10 1.76
CA ILE A 9 -7.92 -6.17 0.70
C ILE A 9 -9.29 -6.39 1.35
N VAL A 10 -10.20 -5.46 1.15
CA VAL A 10 -11.57 -5.51 1.66
C VAL A 10 -12.58 -5.42 0.51
N GLY A 11 -13.78 -5.89 0.74
CA GLY A 11 -14.88 -5.80 -0.21
C GLY A 11 -16.03 -6.71 0.20
N LEU A 12 -17.23 -6.43 -0.33
CA LEU A 12 -18.41 -7.28 -0.12
C LEU A 12 -18.20 -8.66 -0.77
N PRO A 13 -19.01 -9.66 -0.40
CA PRO A 13 -19.00 -10.94 -1.10
C PRO A 13 -19.30 -10.78 -2.60
N ASN A 14 -18.70 -11.62 -3.42
CA ASN A 14 -18.92 -11.70 -4.88
C ASN A 14 -18.52 -10.45 -5.69
N VAL A 15 -17.63 -9.62 -5.18
CA VAL A 15 -17.06 -8.47 -5.92
C VAL A 15 -15.80 -8.82 -6.72
N GLY A 16 -15.31 -10.06 -6.61
CA GLY A 16 -14.07 -10.52 -7.26
C GLY A 16 -12.82 -10.44 -6.37
N LYS A 17 -12.99 -10.17 -5.07
CA LYS A 17 -11.88 -10.01 -4.10
C LYS A 17 -10.95 -11.22 -4.07
N SER A 18 -11.48 -12.43 -3.88
CA SER A 18 -10.67 -13.67 -3.83
C SER A 18 -10.02 -14.01 -5.16
N THR A 19 -10.68 -13.72 -6.29
CA THR A 19 -10.09 -13.89 -7.63
C THR A 19 -8.89 -12.97 -7.79
N LEU A 20 -9.02 -11.71 -7.41
CA LEU A 20 -7.93 -10.73 -7.44
C LEU A 20 -6.77 -11.14 -6.53
N PHE A 21 -7.07 -11.54 -5.29
CA PHE A 21 -6.05 -11.98 -4.33
C PHE A 21 -5.30 -13.23 -4.81
N ASN A 22 -6.02 -14.22 -5.36
CA ASN A 22 -5.40 -15.42 -5.90
C ASN A 22 -4.50 -15.10 -7.11
N ALA A 23 -4.91 -14.18 -7.99
CA ALA A 23 -4.09 -13.73 -9.11
C ALA A 23 -2.84 -12.99 -8.61
N LEU A 24 -2.96 -12.11 -7.61
CA LEU A 24 -1.82 -11.43 -6.96
C LEU A 24 -0.84 -12.43 -6.36
N THR A 25 -1.33 -13.46 -5.65
CA THR A 25 -0.48 -14.45 -4.98
C THR A 25 0.16 -15.45 -5.94
N LYS A 26 -0.47 -15.76 -7.07
CA LYS A 26 0.13 -16.58 -8.14
C LYS A 26 1.25 -15.83 -8.87
N ALA A 27 1.06 -14.54 -9.12
CA ALA A 27 2.09 -13.66 -9.67
C ALA A 27 3.20 -13.36 -8.63
N GLY A 28 2.96 -13.67 -7.35
CA GLY A 28 3.88 -13.47 -6.24
C GLY A 28 4.95 -14.54 -6.17
N ILE A 29 6.00 -14.22 -5.42
CA ILE A 29 7.15 -15.11 -5.21
C ILE A 29 6.83 -16.09 -4.10
N ALA A 30 7.42 -17.31 -4.20
CA ALA A 30 7.52 -18.18 -3.04
C ALA A 30 8.20 -17.41 -1.90
N ALA A 31 7.51 -17.26 -0.77
CA ALA A 31 7.98 -16.50 0.40
C ALA A 31 9.37 -16.93 0.92
N GLU A 32 9.83 -18.12 0.48
CA GLU A 32 11.15 -18.69 0.76
C GLU A 32 12.31 -17.84 0.22
N ASN A 33 12.07 -17.01 -0.81
CA ASN A 33 13.09 -16.19 -1.44
C ASN A 33 13.28 -14.82 -0.77
N TYR A 34 12.37 -14.44 0.15
CA TYR A 34 12.47 -13.20 0.91
C TYR A 34 12.78 -13.49 2.37
N PRO A 35 13.99 -13.17 2.84
CA PRO A 35 14.31 -13.28 4.25
C PRO A 35 13.38 -12.37 5.07
N PHE A 36 12.74 -12.96 6.10
CA PHE A 36 11.83 -12.30 7.06
C PHE A 36 10.34 -12.24 6.68
N CYS A 37 9.88 -12.85 5.59
CA CYS A 37 8.46 -13.03 5.33
C CYS A 37 7.93 -14.25 6.07
N THR A 38 6.93 -14.07 6.92
CA THR A 38 6.21 -15.18 7.56
C THR A 38 5.13 -15.67 6.60
N ILE A 39 5.09 -16.97 6.33
CA ILE A 39 4.00 -17.58 5.56
C ILE A 39 2.78 -17.63 6.47
N GLU A 40 1.91 -16.65 6.36
CA GLU A 40 0.61 -16.65 7.04
C GLU A 40 -0.51 -16.95 6.03
N PRO A 41 -1.54 -17.71 6.43
CA PRO A 41 -2.72 -17.88 5.59
C PRO A 41 -3.29 -16.48 5.24
N ASN A 42 -3.68 -16.30 4.00
CA ASN A 42 -4.25 -15.03 3.49
C ASN A 42 -3.27 -13.84 3.39
N VAL A 43 -1.97 -14.06 3.45
CA VAL A 43 -0.94 -13.05 3.15
C VAL A 43 -0.21 -13.42 1.87
N GLY A 44 -0.23 -12.50 0.91
CA GLY A 44 0.50 -12.63 -0.36
C GLY A 44 1.64 -11.62 -0.42
N VAL A 45 2.88 -12.10 -0.60
CA VAL A 45 4.04 -11.25 -0.87
C VAL A 45 4.19 -11.12 -2.37
N VAL A 46 4.17 -9.89 -2.88
CA VAL A 46 4.24 -9.62 -4.30
C VAL A 46 5.40 -8.68 -4.62
N GLU A 47 6.07 -8.93 -5.73
CA GLU A 47 7.10 -8.03 -6.24
C GLU A 47 6.49 -6.74 -6.73
N VAL A 48 7.17 -5.63 -6.47
CA VAL A 48 6.80 -4.33 -7.03
C VAL A 48 7.39 -4.22 -8.44
N PRO A 49 6.55 -4.15 -9.48
CA PRO A 49 7.03 -4.03 -10.85
C PRO A 49 7.76 -2.70 -11.03
N ASP A 50 9.05 -2.77 -11.35
CA ASP A 50 9.90 -1.61 -11.56
C ASP A 50 10.84 -1.82 -12.76
N PRO A 51 10.56 -1.21 -13.93
CA PRO A 51 11.36 -1.40 -15.13
C PRO A 51 12.79 -0.88 -14.98
N ARG A 52 13.06 -0.01 -13.99
CA ARG A 52 14.39 0.52 -13.72
C ARG A 52 15.39 -0.57 -13.33
N LEU A 53 14.92 -1.63 -12.67
CA LEU A 53 15.78 -2.77 -12.30
C LEU A 53 16.39 -3.47 -13.51
N ALA A 54 15.59 -3.71 -14.56
CA ALA A 54 16.08 -4.32 -15.79
C ALA A 54 17.13 -3.45 -16.49
N SER A 55 16.89 -2.14 -16.58
CA SER A 55 17.83 -1.19 -17.19
C SER A 55 19.15 -1.09 -16.41
N LEU A 56 19.11 -1.13 -15.07
CA LEU A 56 20.33 -1.19 -14.25
C LEU A 56 21.06 -2.50 -14.45
N ALA A 57 20.35 -3.63 -14.54
CA ALA A 57 20.93 -4.94 -14.74
C ALA A 57 21.61 -5.10 -16.12
N GLU A 58 21.08 -4.48 -17.16
CA GLU A 58 21.72 -4.46 -18.49
C GLU A 58 23.12 -3.83 -18.46
N ILE A 59 23.32 -2.79 -17.63
CA ILE A 59 24.60 -2.10 -17.48
C ILE A 59 25.56 -2.91 -16.61
N VAL A 60 25.08 -3.36 -15.43
CA VAL A 60 25.93 -3.96 -14.40
C VAL A 60 26.17 -5.44 -14.65
N LYS A 61 25.22 -6.13 -15.31
CA LYS A 61 25.22 -7.58 -15.57
C LYS A 61 25.41 -8.38 -14.28
N PRO A 62 24.48 -8.24 -13.32
CA PRO A 62 24.59 -8.88 -12.01
C PRO A 62 24.31 -10.38 -12.07
N GLU A 63 24.76 -11.11 -11.05
CA GLU A 63 24.42 -12.52 -10.88
C GLU A 63 22.93 -12.73 -10.53
N ARG A 64 22.31 -11.73 -9.87
CA ARG A 64 20.89 -11.76 -9.48
C ARG A 64 20.27 -10.37 -9.41
N ILE A 65 18.95 -10.34 -9.62
CA ILE A 65 18.11 -9.14 -9.53
C ILE A 65 17.09 -9.37 -8.42
N LEU A 66 16.96 -8.41 -7.50
CA LEU A 66 16.05 -8.50 -6.37
C LEU A 66 15.12 -7.26 -6.36
N PRO A 67 13.84 -7.41 -6.74
CA PRO A 67 12.86 -6.33 -6.69
C PRO A 67 12.46 -5.98 -5.26
N ALA A 68 11.80 -4.84 -5.08
CA ALA A 68 11.08 -4.52 -3.85
C ALA A 68 9.83 -5.41 -3.74
N ALA A 69 9.31 -5.59 -2.54
CA ALA A 69 8.11 -6.36 -2.31
C ALA A 69 7.14 -5.61 -1.38
N VAL A 70 5.85 -5.93 -1.52
CA VAL A 70 4.78 -5.45 -0.66
C VAL A 70 3.87 -6.61 -0.29
N GLU A 71 3.27 -6.58 0.89
CA GLU A 71 2.34 -7.60 1.33
C GLU A 71 0.89 -7.16 1.08
N PHE A 72 0.10 -8.06 0.50
CA PHE A 72 -1.35 -7.95 0.45
C PHE A 72 -1.97 -8.99 1.37
N VAL A 73 -2.99 -8.58 2.13
CA VAL A 73 -3.69 -9.45 3.08
C VAL A 73 -5.14 -9.58 2.64
N ASP A 74 -5.57 -10.80 2.31
CA ASP A 74 -6.99 -11.06 2.04
C ASP A 74 -7.77 -11.06 3.34
N ILE A 75 -8.57 -10.04 3.53
CA ILE A 75 -9.42 -9.93 4.71
C ILE A 75 -10.80 -10.47 4.34
N ALA A 76 -11.22 -11.54 5.04
CA ALA A 76 -12.50 -12.22 4.78
C ALA A 76 -13.64 -11.21 4.67
N GLY A 77 -14.56 -11.44 3.71
CA GLY A 77 -15.58 -10.47 3.34
C GLY A 77 -16.43 -9.98 4.51
N LEU A 78 -16.59 -8.67 4.59
CA LEU A 78 -17.48 -8.00 5.52
C LEU A 78 -18.94 -8.15 5.05
N VAL A 79 -19.84 -8.41 5.97
CA VAL A 79 -21.29 -8.28 5.76
C VAL A 79 -21.83 -7.21 6.72
N ALA A 80 -22.92 -6.56 6.33
CA ALA A 80 -23.57 -5.57 7.16
C ALA A 80 -23.87 -6.12 8.59
N GLY A 81 -23.59 -5.33 9.63
CA GLY A 81 -23.76 -5.73 11.02
C GLY A 81 -22.54 -6.40 11.67
N ALA A 82 -21.41 -6.47 10.99
CA ALA A 82 -20.20 -7.10 11.52
C ALA A 82 -19.65 -6.41 12.77
N SER A 83 -19.84 -5.10 12.90
CA SER A 83 -19.43 -4.32 14.08
C SER A 83 -20.26 -4.64 15.35
N LYS A 84 -21.46 -5.20 15.16
CA LYS A 84 -22.37 -5.59 16.26
C LYS A 84 -22.40 -7.09 16.53
N GLY A 85 -21.74 -7.90 15.67
CA GLY A 85 -21.77 -9.36 15.72
C GLY A 85 -20.68 -9.95 16.62
N GLU A 86 -21.00 -11.11 17.20
CA GLU A 86 -20.02 -11.97 17.82
C GLU A 86 -19.31 -12.82 16.76
N GLY A 87 -17.99 -13.01 16.86
CA GLY A 87 -17.24 -13.95 16.03
C GLY A 87 -16.56 -13.34 14.80
N LEU A 88 -16.98 -13.71 13.59
CA LEU A 88 -16.26 -13.40 12.34
C LEU A 88 -16.08 -11.90 12.06
N GLY A 89 -17.04 -11.05 12.43
CA GLY A 89 -16.94 -9.60 12.26
C GLY A 89 -15.82 -8.98 13.11
N ASN A 90 -15.66 -9.40 14.35
CA ASN A 90 -14.57 -8.93 15.22
C ASN A 90 -13.21 -9.38 14.71
N GLN A 91 -13.10 -10.58 14.17
CA GLN A 91 -11.86 -11.08 13.57
C GLN A 91 -11.49 -10.29 12.30
N PHE A 92 -12.48 -9.98 11.46
CA PHE A 92 -12.28 -9.09 10.31
C PHE A 92 -11.69 -7.74 10.72
N LEU A 93 -12.31 -7.09 11.71
CA LEU A 93 -11.85 -5.79 12.19
C LEU A 93 -10.47 -5.85 12.87
N ALA A 94 -10.14 -6.96 13.53
CA ALA A 94 -8.81 -7.18 14.08
C ALA A 94 -7.76 -7.29 12.97
N ASN A 95 -8.02 -8.10 11.95
CA ASN A 95 -7.10 -8.28 10.82
C ASN A 95 -6.85 -6.97 10.08
N ILE A 96 -7.89 -6.17 9.81
CA ILE A 96 -7.71 -4.88 9.12
C ILE A 96 -6.95 -3.86 9.99
N ARG A 97 -7.03 -3.94 11.31
CA ARG A 97 -6.24 -3.08 12.22
C ARG A 97 -4.75 -3.31 12.09
N GLU A 98 -4.33 -4.51 11.73
CA GLU A 98 -2.91 -4.89 11.55
C GLU A 98 -2.34 -4.47 10.19
N THR A 99 -3.16 -3.99 9.26
CA THR A 99 -2.70 -3.48 7.96
C THR A 99 -2.35 -2.00 8.02
N ASP A 100 -1.55 -1.51 7.06
CA ASP A 100 -1.10 -0.12 6.98
C ASP A 100 -1.94 0.72 6.02
N ALA A 101 -2.57 0.08 5.03
CA ALA A 101 -3.46 0.70 4.05
C ALA A 101 -4.63 -0.23 3.72
N ILE A 102 -5.68 0.34 3.13
CA ILE A 102 -6.89 -0.36 2.71
C ILE A 102 -6.99 -0.37 1.19
N THR A 103 -7.14 -1.56 0.60
CA THR A 103 -7.46 -1.76 -0.81
C THR A 103 -8.91 -2.23 -0.91
N HIS A 104 -9.80 -1.34 -1.29
CA HIS A 104 -11.23 -1.61 -1.37
C HIS A 104 -11.60 -2.11 -2.77
N VAL A 105 -11.91 -3.40 -2.90
CA VAL A 105 -12.37 -4.00 -4.16
C VAL A 105 -13.87 -3.77 -4.32
N VAL A 106 -14.25 -3.16 -5.43
CA VAL A 106 -15.63 -2.76 -5.71
C VAL A 106 -16.08 -3.34 -7.03
N ARG A 107 -17.28 -3.92 -7.06
CA ARG A 107 -17.87 -4.48 -8.27
C ARG A 107 -18.44 -3.39 -9.18
N CYS A 108 -17.89 -3.28 -10.38
CA CYS A 108 -18.32 -2.33 -11.43
C CYS A 108 -18.74 -3.04 -12.71
N PHE A 109 -19.36 -4.22 -12.60
CA PHE A 109 -19.82 -5.00 -13.73
C PHE A 109 -21.14 -5.71 -13.41
N GLU A 110 -21.92 -5.96 -14.44
CA GLU A 110 -23.15 -6.76 -14.39
C GLU A 110 -22.87 -8.17 -14.92
N ASP A 111 -23.26 -9.18 -14.14
CA ASP A 111 -23.19 -10.58 -14.54
C ASP A 111 -24.38 -11.34 -13.90
N PRO A 112 -25.30 -11.89 -14.71
CA PRO A 112 -26.47 -12.60 -14.21
C PRO A 112 -26.12 -13.91 -13.49
N ASN A 113 -24.91 -14.46 -13.72
CA ASN A 113 -24.45 -15.69 -13.07
C ASN A 113 -23.78 -15.42 -11.72
N VAL A 114 -23.48 -14.17 -11.40
CA VAL A 114 -22.83 -13.76 -10.15
C VAL A 114 -23.82 -12.94 -9.31
N ILE A 115 -24.40 -13.57 -8.30
CA ILE A 115 -25.39 -12.93 -7.44
C ILE A 115 -24.76 -11.82 -6.62
N HIS A 116 -25.34 -10.61 -6.65
CA HIS A 116 -24.98 -9.53 -5.78
C HIS A 116 -25.74 -9.61 -4.45
N VAL A 117 -25.09 -9.35 -3.32
CA VAL A 117 -25.68 -9.47 -1.98
C VAL A 117 -26.92 -8.60 -1.81
N ALA A 118 -26.93 -7.39 -2.40
CA ALA A 118 -28.06 -6.45 -2.35
C ALA A 118 -29.06 -6.64 -3.51
N GLY A 119 -28.86 -7.62 -4.40
CA GLY A 119 -29.73 -7.88 -5.55
C GLY A 119 -29.61 -6.87 -6.71
N LYS A 120 -28.80 -5.82 -6.56
CA LYS A 120 -28.48 -4.82 -7.61
C LYS A 120 -27.03 -4.39 -7.48
N ILE A 121 -26.42 -3.98 -8.59
CA ILE A 121 -25.09 -3.42 -8.62
C ILE A 121 -25.16 -1.93 -8.30
N ASP A 122 -24.55 -1.53 -7.19
CA ASP A 122 -24.46 -0.14 -6.74
C ASP A 122 -23.14 0.04 -5.98
N PRO A 123 -22.05 0.33 -6.69
CA PRO A 123 -20.71 0.39 -6.09
C PRO A 123 -20.60 1.42 -4.96
N ILE A 124 -21.34 2.51 -5.03
CA ILE A 124 -21.31 3.54 -3.98
C ILE A 124 -22.04 3.07 -2.71
N ALA A 125 -23.15 2.35 -2.86
CA ALA A 125 -23.82 1.71 -1.73
C ALA A 125 -22.94 0.64 -1.10
N ASP A 126 -22.22 -0.14 -1.89
CA ASP A 126 -21.28 -1.18 -1.43
C ASP A 126 -20.12 -0.59 -0.63
N ILE A 127 -19.53 0.51 -1.11
CA ILE A 127 -18.51 1.28 -0.38
C ILE A 127 -19.08 1.77 0.95
N GLY A 128 -20.28 2.35 0.92
CA GLY A 128 -20.94 2.88 2.11
C GLY A 128 -21.20 1.83 3.20
N VAL A 129 -21.49 0.59 2.83
CA VAL A 129 -21.67 -0.52 3.80
C VAL A 129 -20.33 -0.79 4.52
N ILE A 130 -19.24 -0.94 3.79
CA ILE A 130 -17.90 -1.18 4.37
C ILE A 130 -17.48 0.01 5.24
N ASP A 131 -17.55 1.22 4.71
CA ASP A 131 -17.14 2.43 5.43
C ASP A 131 -17.94 2.64 6.72
N THR A 132 -19.24 2.33 6.71
CA THR A 132 -20.09 2.40 7.90
C THR A 132 -19.61 1.42 8.99
N GLU A 133 -19.31 0.17 8.64
CA GLU A 133 -18.84 -0.82 9.60
C GLU A 133 -17.47 -0.44 10.19
N LEU A 134 -16.56 0.09 9.36
CA LEU A 134 -15.25 0.57 9.81
C LEU A 134 -15.41 1.79 10.72
N ALA A 135 -16.27 2.73 10.38
CA ALA A 135 -16.55 3.93 11.18
C ALA A 135 -17.16 3.56 12.54
N LEU A 136 -18.11 2.63 12.60
CA LEU A 136 -18.70 2.15 13.86
C LEU A 136 -17.65 1.48 14.77
N SER A 137 -16.73 0.71 14.19
CA SER A 137 -15.62 0.12 14.93
C SER A 137 -14.69 1.17 15.53
N ASP A 138 -14.37 2.22 14.76
CA ASP A 138 -13.54 3.31 15.25
C ASP A 138 -14.27 4.17 16.28
N LEU A 139 -15.55 4.42 16.08
CA LEU A 139 -16.39 5.17 17.01
C LEU A 139 -16.38 4.53 18.42
N ALA A 140 -16.55 3.22 18.51
CA ALA A 140 -16.45 2.49 19.76
C ALA A 140 -15.09 2.66 20.46
N THR A 141 -14.00 2.68 19.68
CA THR A 141 -12.63 2.92 20.18
C THR A 141 -12.46 4.35 20.69
N VAL A 142 -12.97 5.33 19.93
CA VAL A 142 -12.94 6.76 20.25
C VAL A 142 -13.73 7.05 21.51
N GLU A 143 -14.98 6.58 21.61
CA GLU A 143 -15.85 6.76 22.78
C GLU A 143 -15.22 6.22 24.08
N LYS A 144 -14.70 5.00 24.03
CA LYS A 144 -14.01 4.38 25.16
C LYS A 144 -12.79 5.20 25.62
N THR A 145 -12.01 5.68 24.66
CA THR A 145 -10.82 6.48 24.95
C THR A 145 -11.18 7.86 25.45
N LEU A 146 -12.19 8.50 24.84
CA LEU A 146 -12.71 9.81 25.24
C LEU A 146 -13.23 9.79 26.69
N ALA A 147 -14.00 8.78 27.07
CA ALA A 147 -14.49 8.61 28.43
C ALA A 147 -13.35 8.51 29.47
N ARG A 148 -12.28 7.75 29.12
CA ARG A 148 -11.10 7.59 30.00
C ARG A 148 -10.29 8.90 30.10
N SER A 149 -10.00 9.53 28.96
CA SER A 149 -9.18 10.73 28.90
C SER A 149 -9.89 11.94 29.52
N SER A 150 -11.22 12.03 29.39
CA SER A 150 -12.02 13.08 30.06
C SER A 150 -11.94 13.00 31.59
N LYS A 151 -11.88 11.80 32.17
CA LYS A 151 -11.66 11.63 33.61
C LYS A 151 -10.27 12.09 34.04
N ALA A 152 -9.23 11.72 33.27
CA ALA A 152 -7.85 12.12 33.51
C ALA A 152 -7.68 13.65 33.40
N ALA A 153 -8.21 14.28 32.37
CA ALA A 153 -8.18 15.72 32.21
C ALA A 153 -8.84 16.51 33.34
N LYS A 154 -9.92 15.98 33.94
CA LYS A 154 -10.62 16.61 35.05
C LYS A 154 -9.90 16.42 36.42
N SER A 155 -9.18 15.33 36.62
CA SER A 155 -8.60 14.97 37.89
C SER A 155 -7.20 15.52 38.15
N GLY A 156 -6.43 15.93 37.13
CA GLY A 156 -5.01 16.11 37.31
C GLY A 156 -4.36 17.28 36.59
N ASN A 157 -5.08 18.21 36.00
CA ASN A 157 -4.48 19.29 35.19
C ASN A 157 -3.57 18.76 34.07
N ASP A 158 -3.89 17.58 33.52
CA ASP A 158 -3.15 16.88 32.48
C ASP A 158 -3.43 17.52 31.11
N LYS A 159 -2.47 18.30 30.64
CA LYS A 159 -2.57 19.02 29.36
C LYS A 159 -2.64 18.09 28.16
N GLU A 160 -1.95 16.95 28.23
CA GLU A 160 -1.94 15.96 27.14
C GLU A 160 -3.31 15.26 27.05
N ALA A 161 -3.88 14.88 28.19
CA ALA A 161 -5.24 14.33 28.23
C ALA A 161 -6.28 15.34 27.73
N ALA A 162 -6.14 16.63 28.06
CA ALA A 162 -7.04 17.67 27.57
C ALA A 162 -6.92 17.86 26.03
N ALA A 163 -5.70 17.86 25.50
CA ALA A 163 -5.46 17.92 24.05
C ALA A 163 -6.06 16.70 23.31
N LEU A 164 -5.88 15.50 23.87
CA LEU A 164 -6.46 14.28 23.34
C LEU A 164 -7.99 14.33 23.35
N VAL A 165 -8.63 14.82 24.42
CA VAL A 165 -10.09 15.00 24.48
C VAL A 165 -10.57 15.93 23.37
N SER A 166 -9.87 17.06 23.15
CA SER A 166 -10.23 18.01 22.11
C SER A 166 -10.24 17.37 20.72
N VAL A 167 -9.17 16.63 20.38
CA VAL A 167 -9.05 15.97 19.07
C VAL A 167 -10.04 14.82 18.92
N LEU A 168 -10.26 14.03 19.98
CA LEU A 168 -11.20 12.91 19.91
C LEU A 168 -12.66 13.39 19.77
N THR A 169 -13.00 14.54 20.31
CA THR A 169 -14.33 15.15 20.11
C THR A 169 -14.55 15.53 18.63
N LYS A 170 -13.53 16.07 17.94
CA LYS A 170 -13.60 16.34 16.49
C LYS A 170 -13.74 15.04 15.69
N VAL A 171 -12.94 14.03 16.05
CA VAL A 171 -12.96 12.70 15.39
C VAL A 171 -14.31 12.03 15.57
N GLN A 172 -14.89 12.06 16.78
CA GLN A 172 -16.21 11.50 17.07
C GLN A 172 -17.28 12.15 16.18
N ALA A 173 -17.37 13.47 16.16
CA ALA A 173 -18.35 14.20 15.37
C ALA A 173 -18.23 13.91 13.86
N HIS A 174 -16.99 13.68 13.37
CA HIS A 174 -16.72 13.34 11.99
C HIS A 174 -17.18 11.92 11.64
N LEU A 175 -16.90 10.94 12.52
CA LEU A 175 -17.36 9.56 12.40
C LEU A 175 -18.88 9.43 12.52
N ASP A 176 -19.52 10.21 13.42
CA ASP A 176 -20.98 10.26 13.55
C ASP A 176 -21.67 10.76 12.26
N SER A 177 -20.95 11.53 11.45
CA SER A 177 -21.40 11.97 10.12
C SER A 177 -21.09 10.94 9.01
N ALA A 178 -20.72 9.72 9.37
CA ALA A 178 -20.30 8.63 8.47
C ALA A 178 -19.14 9.02 7.53
N GLN A 179 -18.22 9.90 8.01
CA GLN A 179 -17.04 10.30 7.28
C GLN A 179 -15.79 9.62 7.87
N PRO A 180 -14.88 9.08 7.04
CA PRO A 180 -13.65 8.44 7.50
C PRO A 180 -12.67 9.45 8.09
N VAL A 181 -11.94 9.08 9.13
CA VAL A 181 -10.96 9.97 9.79
C VAL A 181 -9.91 10.52 8.83
N ARG A 182 -9.53 9.77 7.78
CA ARG A 182 -8.58 10.22 6.74
C ARG A 182 -9.03 11.45 5.99
N SER A 183 -10.34 11.74 5.94
CA SER A 183 -10.89 12.95 5.31
C SER A 183 -10.96 14.17 6.26
N LEU A 184 -10.72 13.97 7.57
CA LEU A 184 -10.70 15.05 8.55
C LEU A 184 -9.37 15.80 8.50
N SER A 185 -9.44 17.13 8.41
CA SER A 185 -8.25 17.97 8.49
C SER A 185 -7.73 18.04 9.93
N LEU A 186 -6.64 17.34 10.20
CA LEU A 186 -5.93 17.30 11.49
C LEU A 186 -4.54 17.92 11.33
N THR A 187 -4.08 18.62 12.37
CA THR A 187 -2.67 19.05 12.45
C THR A 187 -1.75 17.84 12.68
N ASP A 188 -0.45 18.01 12.49
CA ASP A 188 0.49 16.90 12.69
C ASP A 188 0.57 16.50 14.16
N GLU A 189 0.42 17.47 15.09
CA GLU A 189 0.32 17.18 16.52
C GLU A 189 -0.95 16.38 16.83
N GLU A 190 -2.09 16.72 16.26
CA GLU A 190 -3.35 15.98 16.42
C GLU A 190 -3.24 14.56 15.87
N LYS A 191 -2.59 14.36 14.72
CA LYS A 191 -2.32 13.03 14.15
C LYS A 191 -1.45 12.18 15.08
N VAL A 192 -0.42 12.77 15.69
CA VAL A 192 0.44 12.07 16.66
C VAL A 192 -0.37 11.60 17.88
N LEU A 193 -1.27 12.44 18.40
CA LEU A 193 -2.11 12.11 19.55
C LEU A 193 -3.04 10.92 19.30
N ILE A 194 -3.62 10.79 18.10
CA ILE A 194 -4.55 9.69 17.78
C ILE A 194 -3.86 8.45 17.21
N LYS A 195 -2.58 8.53 16.81
CA LYS A 195 -1.84 7.41 16.23
C LYS A 195 -1.88 6.12 17.06
N PRO A 196 -1.75 6.18 18.42
CA PRO A 196 -1.82 4.97 19.25
C PRO A 196 -3.18 4.26 19.25
N LEU A 197 -4.24 4.91 18.75
CA LEU A 197 -5.57 4.30 18.67
C LEU A 197 -5.71 3.34 17.49
N CYS A 198 -4.79 3.39 16.53
CA CYS A 198 -4.79 2.56 15.30
C CYS A 198 -6.17 2.58 14.62
N LEU A 199 -6.77 3.78 14.45
CA LEU A 199 -8.08 3.93 13.84
C LEU A 199 -8.04 3.43 12.40
N ILE A 200 -8.99 2.57 12.05
CA ILE A 200 -9.05 1.92 10.74
C ILE A 200 -9.33 2.96 9.64
N THR A 201 -10.29 3.85 9.90
CA THR A 201 -10.68 4.88 8.92
C THR A 201 -9.67 6.02 8.78
N ALA A 202 -8.63 6.08 9.64
CA ALA A 202 -7.51 6.99 9.50
C ALA A 202 -6.45 6.48 8.48
N LYS A 203 -6.47 5.20 8.15
CA LYS A 203 -5.54 4.59 7.20
C LYS A 203 -5.77 5.11 5.80
N PRO A 204 -4.71 5.26 4.98
CA PRO A 204 -4.87 5.56 3.57
C PRO A 204 -5.66 4.45 2.87
N ALA A 205 -6.47 4.81 1.88
CA ALA A 205 -7.30 3.88 1.15
C ALA A 205 -7.20 4.11 -0.35
N MET A 206 -7.33 3.03 -1.13
CA MET A 206 -7.52 3.06 -2.57
C MET A 206 -8.67 2.16 -2.97
N TYR A 207 -9.23 2.41 -4.15
CA TYR A 207 -10.30 1.61 -4.74
C TYR A 207 -9.78 0.81 -5.93
N VAL A 208 -10.11 -0.48 -5.93
CA VAL A 208 -9.91 -1.36 -7.07
C VAL A 208 -11.27 -1.65 -7.68
N ALA A 209 -11.57 -0.98 -8.80
CA ALA A 209 -12.82 -1.15 -9.52
C ALA A 209 -12.72 -2.39 -10.42
N ASN A 210 -13.39 -3.48 -10.03
CA ASN A 210 -13.44 -4.68 -10.83
C ASN A 210 -14.48 -4.53 -11.93
N VAL A 211 -14.02 -4.50 -13.18
CA VAL A 211 -14.82 -4.32 -14.39
C VAL A 211 -14.83 -5.60 -15.25
N LYS A 212 -15.66 -5.65 -16.29
CA LYS A 212 -15.54 -6.64 -17.40
C LYS A 212 -14.44 -6.23 -18.37
N GLU A 213 -14.11 -7.12 -19.30
CA GLU A 213 -13.12 -6.89 -20.37
C GLU A 213 -13.41 -5.64 -21.20
N ASP A 214 -14.68 -5.38 -21.50
CA ASP A 214 -15.17 -4.21 -22.23
C ASP A 214 -15.59 -3.04 -21.32
N GLY A 215 -15.36 -3.16 -20.00
CA GLY A 215 -15.88 -2.23 -18.99
C GLY A 215 -14.89 -1.15 -18.54
N PHE A 216 -13.76 -0.98 -19.19
CA PHE A 216 -12.76 0.05 -18.84
C PHE A 216 -13.17 1.45 -19.30
N GLU A 217 -14.00 1.53 -20.35
CA GLU A 217 -14.54 2.76 -20.91
C GLU A 217 -16.07 2.75 -20.87
N ASN A 218 -16.67 3.94 -20.86
CA ASN A 218 -18.11 4.14 -20.88
C ASN A 218 -18.88 3.36 -19.80
N ASN A 219 -18.27 3.15 -18.64
CA ASN A 219 -18.82 2.40 -17.52
C ASN A 219 -19.31 3.36 -16.43
N PRO A 220 -20.65 3.53 -16.26
CA PRO A 220 -21.20 4.46 -15.27
C PRO A 220 -20.85 4.06 -13.83
N HIS A 221 -20.67 2.78 -13.53
CA HIS A 221 -20.27 2.31 -12.20
C HIS A 221 -18.83 2.70 -11.89
N LEU A 222 -17.92 2.54 -12.87
CA LEU A 222 -16.53 2.97 -12.72
C LEU A 222 -16.44 4.49 -12.53
N GLU A 223 -17.19 5.26 -13.31
CA GLU A 223 -17.21 6.73 -13.18
C GLU A 223 -17.76 7.18 -11.81
N ALA A 224 -18.78 6.52 -11.29
CA ALA A 224 -19.29 6.79 -9.94
C ALA A 224 -18.21 6.55 -8.87
N VAL A 225 -17.45 5.45 -8.97
CA VAL A 225 -16.34 5.16 -8.05
C VAL A 225 -15.24 6.21 -8.16
N LYS A 226 -14.85 6.63 -9.38
CA LYS A 226 -13.85 7.69 -9.58
C LYS A 226 -14.29 9.02 -8.94
N GLN A 227 -15.56 9.40 -9.12
CA GLN A 227 -16.11 10.62 -8.53
C GLN A 227 -16.16 10.55 -7.00
N HIS A 228 -16.48 9.39 -6.44
CA HIS A 228 -16.44 9.16 -4.99
C HIS A 228 -15.02 9.29 -4.45
N ALA A 229 -14.08 8.56 -5.04
CA ALA A 229 -12.68 8.54 -4.65
C ALA A 229 -12.00 9.92 -4.75
N ALA A 230 -12.37 10.73 -5.75
CA ALA A 230 -11.85 12.08 -5.92
C ALA A 230 -12.15 12.99 -4.71
N LYS A 231 -13.30 12.81 -4.03
CA LYS A 231 -13.66 13.56 -2.82
C LYS A 231 -12.69 13.27 -1.66
N GLU A 232 -12.19 12.06 -1.59
CA GLU A 232 -11.23 11.60 -0.58
C GLU A 232 -9.77 11.69 -1.04
N LYS A 233 -9.53 12.11 -2.29
CA LYS A 233 -8.22 12.09 -2.94
C LYS A 233 -7.59 10.69 -2.97
N ALA A 234 -8.43 9.67 -3.02
CA ALA A 234 -8.02 8.27 -3.07
C ALA A 234 -7.76 7.82 -4.52
N PRO A 235 -6.71 7.02 -4.78
CA PRO A 235 -6.49 6.46 -6.10
C PRO A 235 -7.54 5.41 -6.46
N VAL A 236 -7.85 5.32 -7.76
CA VAL A 236 -8.71 4.27 -8.33
C VAL A 236 -7.95 3.52 -9.40
N VAL A 237 -7.93 2.20 -9.31
CA VAL A 237 -7.36 1.31 -10.34
C VAL A 237 -8.49 0.43 -10.88
N ALA A 238 -8.77 0.55 -12.18
CA ALA A 238 -9.69 -0.36 -12.84
C ALA A 238 -8.96 -1.64 -13.25
N VAL A 239 -9.52 -2.80 -12.94
CA VAL A 239 -8.99 -4.12 -13.30
C VAL A 239 -10.13 -5.04 -13.73
N CYS A 240 -9.82 -6.02 -14.56
CA CYS A 240 -10.71 -7.15 -14.80
C CYS A 240 -10.12 -8.38 -14.11
N ALA A 241 -10.67 -8.74 -12.96
CA ALA A 241 -10.13 -9.84 -12.15
C ALA A 241 -10.14 -11.20 -12.89
N ALA A 242 -11.04 -11.38 -13.88
CA ALA A 242 -11.05 -12.57 -14.73
C ALA A 242 -9.80 -12.61 -15.64
N ILE A 243 -9.52 -11.50 -16.34
CA ILE A 243 -8.32 -11.36 -17.19
C ILE A 243 -7.06 -11.56 -16.36
N GLU A 244 -6.98 -10.94 -15.19
CA GLU A 244 -5.81 -11.07 -14.31
C GLU A 244 -5.56 -12.51 -13.85
N ALA A 245 -6.64 -13.26 -13.58
CA ALA A 245 -6.53 -14.66 -13.23
C ALA A 245 -6.02 -15.52 -14.40
N GLU A 246 -6.42 -15.21 -15.63
CA GLU A 246 -5.92 -15.88 -16.85
C GLU A 246 -4.44 -15.55 -17.11
N ILE A 247 -4.08 -14.27 -17.03
CA ILE A 247 -2.69 -13.80 -17.21
C ILE A 247 -1.74 -14.44 -16.19
N ALA A 248 -2.19 -14.61 -14.95
CA ALA A 248 -1.37 -15.19 -13.88
C ALA A 248 -0.94 -16.65 -14.13
N ASP A 249 -1.61 -17.35 -15.02
CA ASP A 249 -1.31 -18.74 -15.40
C ASP A 249 -0.45 -18.84 -16.69
N LEU A 250 -0.16 -17.72 -17.38
CA LEU A 250 0.62 -17.67 -18.61
C LEU A 250 2.12 -17.47 -18.35
N ASP A 251 2.95 -18.00 -19.26
CA ASP A 251 4.36 -17.62 -19.28
C ASP A 251 4.57 -16.20 -19.86
N ASP A 252 5.77 -15.64 -19.72
CA ASP A 252 6.05 -14.23 -20.07
C ASP A 252 5.81 -13.93 -21.56
N ALA A 253 6.03 -14.90 -22.47
CA ALA A 253 5.84 -14.70 -23.90
C ALA A 253 4.35 -14.69 -24.25
N ASP A 254 3.58 -15.64 -23.73
CA ASP A 254 2.13 -15.74 -23.89
C ASP A 254 1.42 -14.58 -23.21
N LYS A 255 1.89 -14.15 -22.03
CA LYS A 255 1.40 -12.98 -21.30
C LYS A 255 1.51 -11.71 -22.16
N SER A 256 2.67 -11.49 -22.76
CA SER A 256 2.91 -10.32 -23.60
C SER A 256 2.00 -10.31 -24.84
N ALA A 257 1.84 -11.47 -25.50
CA ALA A 257 0.95 -11.62 -26.65
C ALA A 257 -0.52 -11.38 -26.27
N PHE A 258 -0.96 -11.95 -25.13
CA PHE A 258 -2.33 -11.80 -24.63
C PHE A 258 -2.67 -10.34 -24.29
N LEU A 259 -1.76 -9.63 -23.62
CA LEU A 259 -1.92 -8.20 -23.32
C LEU A 259 -2.03 -7.36 -24.60
N ALA A 260 -1.17 -7.64 -25.60
CA ALA A 260 -1.20 -6.94 -26.87
C ALA A 260 -2.53 -7.15 -27.62
N ASP A 261 -3.08 -8.37 -27.60
CA ASP A 261 -4.38 -8.69 -28.21
C ASP A 261 -5.54 -7.93 -27.53
N LEU A 262 -5.43 -7.67 -26.23
CA LEU A 262 -6.38 -6.87 -25.47
C LEU A 262 -6.14 -5.35 -25.55
N GLY A 263 -5.07 -4.92 -26.25
CA GLY A 263 -4.68 -3.51 -26.31
C GLY A 263 -4.20 -2.95 -24.96
N MET A 264 -3.68 -3.80 -24.08
CA MET A 264 -3.17 -3.45 -22.76
C MET A 264 -1.64 -3.41 -22.77
N ASP A 265 -1.06 -2.34 -22.22
CA ASP A 265 0.39 -2.18 -22.12
C ASP A 265 1.00 -3.01 -20.98
N GLU A 266 0.21 -3.28 -19.94
CA GLU A 266 0.63 -3.99 -18.74
C GLU A 266 -0.55 -4.65 -17.99
N PRO A 267 -0.31 -5.65 -17.13
CA PRO A 267 -1.34 -6.21 -16.27
C PRO A 267 -1.96 -5.17 -15.34
N GLY A 268 -3.25 -5.29 -15.09
CA GLY A 268 -3.92 -4.43 -14.10
C GLY A 268 -3.39 -4.63 -12.69
N LEU A 269 -2.94 -5.85 -12.35
CA LEU A 269 -2.31 -6.15 -11.08
C LEU A 269 -1.03 -5.35 -10.84
N ASP A 270 -0.21 -5.13 -11.85
CA ASP A 270 1.00 -4.33 -11.73
C ASP A 270 0.66 -2.89 -11.32
N ARG A 271 -0.43 -2.35 -11.87
CA ARG A 271 -0.96 -1.03 -11.49
C ARG A 271 -1.48 -1.02 -10.05
N VAL A 272 -2.17 -2.08 -9.61
CA VAL A 272 -2.64 -2.22 -8.21
C VAL A 272 -1.46 -2.27 -7.25
N ILE A 273 -0.43 -3.06 -7.56
CA ILE A 273 0.76 -3.21 -6.71
C ILE A 273 1.48 -1.86 -6.57
N ARG A 274 1.72 -1.15 -7.69
CA ARG A 274 2.37 0.17 -7.65
C ARG A 274 1.50 1.21 -6.93
N ALA A 275 0.19 1.19 -7.13
CA ALA A 275 -0.71 2.09 -6.42
C ALA A 275 -0.71 1.83 -4.90
N GLY A 276 -0.72 0.56 -4.47
CA GLY A 276 -0.58 0.17 -3.07
C GLY A 276 0.75 0.60 -2.46
N TYR A 277 1.83 0.42 -3.19
CA TYR A 277 3.17 0.84 -2.79
C TYR A 277 3.25 2.37 -2.59
N ALA A 278 2.74 3.13 -3.55
CA ALA A 278 2.68 4.60 -3.46
C ALA A 278 1.74 5.07 -2.33
N LEU A 279 0.60 4.38 -2.13
CA LEU A 279 -0.37 4.67 -1.06
C LEU A 279 0.25 4.57 0.33
N LEU A 280 1.16 3.62 0.52
CA LEU A 280 1.92 3.44 1.76
C LEU A 280 3.02 4.49 1.96
N GLY A 281 3.16 5.45 1.05
CA GLY A 281 4.20 6.48 1.12
C GLY A 281 5.61 5.93 0.96
N LEU A 282 5.77 4.87 0.15
CA LEU A 282 7.03 4.20 -0.05
C LEU A 282 7.79 4.75 -1.26
N HIS A 283 9.10 4.76 -1.13
CA HIS A 283 10.06 5.04 -2.20
C HIS A 283 11.03 3.88 -2.37
N THR A 284 11.59 3.79 -3.55
CA THR A 284 12.61 2.79 -3.88
C THR A 284 13.95 3.47 -4.13
N TYR A 285 15.01 2.98 -3.51
CA TYR A 285 16.37 3.23 -3.94
C TYR A 285 17.02 1.93 -4.39
N PHE A 286 18.11 2.02 -5.14
CA PHE A 286 18.80 0.87 -5.69
C PHE A 286 20.21 0.75 -5.16
N THR A 287 20.68 -0.49 -5.02
CA THR A 287 22.10 -0.82 -4.99
C THR A 287 22.44 -1.59 -6.25
N ALA A 288 23.51 -1.21 -6.93
CA ALA A 288 23.89 -1.80 -8.21
C ALA A 288 25.33 -2.30 -8.15
N GLY A 289 25.51 -3.62 -8.14
CA GLY A 289 26.81 -4.29 -8.10
C GLY A 289 26.79 -5.60 -8.88
N VAL A 290 27.99 -6.14 -9.17
CA VAL A 290 28.16 -7.39 -9.95
C VAL A 290 27.53 -8.62 -9.32
N LYS A 291 27.37 -8.64 -7.98
CA LYS A 291 26.70 -9.73 -7.28
C LYS A 291 25.19 -9.61 -7.34
N GLU A 292 24.68 -8.40 -7.17
CA GLU A 292 23.25 -8.14 -7.22
C GLU A 292 22.92 -6.70 -7.62
N VAL A 293 21.80 -6.53 -8.31
CA VAL A 293 21.07 -5.29 -8.41
C VAL A 293 19.81 -5.46 -7.57
N ARG A 294 19.59 -4.56 -6.62
CA ARG A 294 18.48 -4.69 -5.69
C ARG A 294 17.74 -3.39 -5.47
N ALA A 295 16.42 -3.49 -5.45
CA ALA A 295 15.51 -2.44 -5.04
C ALA A 295 15.26 -2.54 -3.52
N TRP A 296 15.42 -1.44 -2.82
CA TRP A 296 15.21 -1.32 -1.38
C TRP A 296 14.05 -0.38 -1.09
N THR A 297 13.17 -0.80 -0.22
CA THR A 297 12.00 -0.02 0.19
C THR A 297 12.33 0.88 1.37
N ILE A 298 12.00 2.16 1.25
CA ILE A 298 12.09 3.17 2.31
C ILE A 298 10.80 3.98 2.37
N HIS A 299 10.58 4.71 3.46
CA HIS A 299 9.52 5.70 3.50
C HIS A 299 9.94 7.01 2.84
N GLN A 300 9.00 7.66 2.21
CA GLN A 300 9.20 9.01 1.70
C GLN A 300 9.64 9.94 2.84
N GLY A 301 10.76 10.62 2.64
CA GLY A 301 11.37 11.49 3.64
C GLY A 301 12.45 10.82 4.50
N ASP A 302 12.73 9.54 4.30
CA ASP A 302 13.83 8.87 5.01
C ASP A 302 15.17 9.43 4.58
N THR A 303 16.03 9.67 5.59
CA THR A 303 17.42 10.13 5.40
C THR A 303 18.36 8.99 5.02
N ALA A 304 19.51 9.32 4.47
CA ALA A 304 20.52 8.34 4.06
C ALA A 304 20.91 7.33 5.16
N PRO A 305 21.10 7.71 6.44
CA PRO A 305 21.32 6.73 7.50
C PRO A 305 20.17 5.75 7.70
N LYS A 306 18.92 6.24 7.67
CA LYS A 306 17.73 5.36 7.76
C LYS A 306 17.65 4.40 6.59
N ALA A 307 17.89 4.90 5.38
CA ALA A 307 17.94 4.06 4.17
C ALA A 307 19.04 2.99 4.29
N ALA A 308 20.23 3.34 4.79
CA ALA A 308 21.30 2.38 5.08
C ALA A 308 20.87 1.31 6.11
N GLY A 309 20.07 1.72 7.10
CA GLY A 309 19.51 0.86 8.14
C GLY A 309 18.59 -0.24 7.62
N VAL A 310 17.95 -0.02 6.47
CA VAL A 310 17.12 -1.04 5.79
C VAL A 310 17.97 -2.22 5.30
N ILE A 311 19.24 -1.96 4.93
CA ILE A 311 20.18 -3.02 4.55
C ILE A 311 20.63 -3.76 5.80
N HIS A 312 21.14 -3.03 6.80
CA HIS A 312 21.59 -3.59 8.07
C HIS A 312 21.69 -2.48 9.13
N THR A 313 21.37 -2.79 10.38
CA THR A 313 21.43 -1.83 11.50
C THR A 313 22.84 -1.25 11.73
N ASP A 314 23.89 -2.01 11.40
CA ASP A 314 25.28 -1.52 11.50
C ASP A 314 25.57 -0.43 10.46
N PHE A 315 24.94 -0.49 9.29
CA PHE A 315 25.09 0.56 8.28
C PHE A 315 24.49 1.89 8.75
N GLU A 316 23.37 1.83 9.48
CA GLU A 316 22.79 3.03 10.08
C GLU A 316 23.69 3.59 11.20
N ARG A 317 24.11 2.73 12.14
CA ARG A 317 24.94 3.15 13.29
C ARG A 317 26.30 3.66 12.87
N GLY A 318 26.95 2.99 11.95
CA GLY A 318 28.27 3.33 11.46
C GLY A 318 28.27 4.27 10.25
N PHE A 319 27.12 4.85 9.86
CA PHE A 319 26.99 5.66 8.66
C PHE A 319 28.01 6.80 8.60
N ILE A 320 28.78 6.86 7.51
CA ILE A 320 29.74 7.93 7.22
C ILE A 320 29.15 8.85 6.13
N ARG A 321 28.83 8.30 4.96
CA ARG A 321 28.26 9.01 3.82
C ARG A 321 27.66 8.02 2.80
N ALA A 322 26.80 8.53 1.93
CA ALA A 322 26.28 7.81 0.78
C ALA A 322 26.89 8.36 -0.52
N GLN A 323 27.46 7.51 -1.33
CA GLN A 323 27.76 7.82 -2.72
C GLN A 323 26.46 7.66 -3.50
N THR A 324 25.96 8.75 -4.09
CA THR A 324 24.61 8.84 -4.66
C THR A 324 24.71 9.24 -6.11
N ILE A 325 24.08 8.46 -6.97
CA ILE A 325 23.88 8.75 -8.40
C ILE A 325 22.38 8.67 -8.67
N SER A 326 21.79 9.64 -9.38
CA SER A 326 20.41 9.50 -9.82
C SER A 326 20.28 8.36 -10.82
N TYR A 327 19.12 7.69 -10.86
CA TYR A 327 18.86 6.65 -11.88
C TYR A 327 19.17 7.15 -13.29
N ASP A 328 18.68 8.33 -13.64
CA ASP A 328 18.88 8.90 -14.99
C ASP A 328 20.36 9.10 -15.33
N ASP A 329 21.14 9.64 -14.39
CA ASP A 329 22.59 9.81 -14.59
C ASP A 329 23.30 8.44 -14.68
N PHE A 330 22.87 7.45 -13.87
CA PHE A 330 23.44 6.11 -13.93
C PHE A 330 23.24 5.45 -15.31
N ILE A 331 22.05 5.60 -15.87
CA ILE A 331 21.74 5.09 -17.23
C ILE A 331 22.48 5.89 -18.28
N GLN A 332 22.41 7.21 -18.23
CA GLN A 332 23.02 8.10 -19.22
C GLN A 332 24.55 7.89 -19.34
N TYR A 333 25.22 7.72 -18.20
CA TYR A 333 26.67 7.55 -18.16
C TYR A 333 27.12 6.09 -18.06
N LYS A 334 26.20 5.15 -18.32
CA LYS A 334 26.46 3.70 -18.39
C LYS A 334 27.13 3.11 -17.14
N GLY A 335 26.65 3.53 -15.97
CA GLY A 335 27.04 2.97 -14.68
C GLY A 335 27.85 3.90 -13.81
N GLU A 336 28.34 3.35 -12.70
CA GLU A 336 28.99 4.09 -11.62
C GLU A 336 30.27 4.82 -12.10
N SER A 337 31.14 4.14 -12.85
CA SER A 337 32.40 4.71 -13.32
C SER A 337 32.18 5.91 -14.24
N GLY A 338 31.28 5.78 -15.24
CA GLY A 338 30.96 6.86 -16.16
C GLY A 338 30.28 8.05 -15.46
N ALA A 339 29.37 7.79 -14.53
CA ALA A 339 28.74 8.84 -13.73
C ALA A 339 29.78 9.58 -12.84
N LYS A 340 30.74 8.85 -12.27
CA LYS A 340 31.82 9.43 -11.49
C LYS A 340 32.75 10.32 -12.33
N GLU A 341 33.16 9.86 -13.51
CA GLU A 341 33.99 10.63 -14.44
C GLU A 341 33.28 11.90 -14.92
N ALA A 342 31.95 11.82 -15.11
CA ALA A 342 31.10 12.95 -15.48
C ALA A 342 30.78 13.90 -14.31
N GLY A 343 31.29 13.62 -13.10
CA GLY A 343 31.02 14.43 -11.90
C GLY A 343 29.59 14.33 -11.37
N LYS A 344 28.86 13.24 -11.71
CA LYS A 344 27.48 13.01 -11.33
C LYS A 344 27.30 12.18 -10.06
N MET A 345 28.38 11.57 -9.57
CA MET A 345 28.39 10.92 -8.27
C MET A 345 28.55 11.96 -7.17
N ARG A 346 27.55 12.07 -6.31
CA ARG A 346 27.53 12.97 -5.15
C ARG A 346 27.94 12.22 -3.89
N ALA A 347 28.57 12.90 -2.96
CA ALA A 347 28.82 12.39 -1.61
C ALA A 347 27.84 13.08 -0.65
N GLU A 348 26.83 12.34 -0.19
CA GLU A 348 25.74 12.85 0.63
C GLU A 348 25.94 12.47 2.10
N GLY A 349 25.64 13.41 3.00
CA GLY A 349 25.75 13.26 4.44
C GLY A 349 24.47 12.73 5.11
N LYS A 350 24.45 12.83 6.46
CA LYS A 350 23.38 12.28 7.30
C LYS A 350 22.01 12.93 7.07
N GLU A 351 21.98 14.19 6.67
CA GLU A 351 20.74 14.96 6.46
C GLU A 351 20.13 14.78 5.05
N TYR A 352 20.83 14.03 4.19
CA TYR A 352 20.32 13.80 2.84
C TYR A 352 19.05 12.95 2.88
N VAL A 353 17.98 13.50 2.35
CA VAL A 353 16.72 12.77 2.13
C VAL A 353 16.83 12.02 0.82
N VAL A 354 16.75 10.69 0.89
CA VAL A 354 16.85 9.80 -0.27
C VAL A 354 15.68 10.01 -1.22
N LYS A 355 16.00 10.13 -2.50
CA LYS A 355 14.97 10.29 -3.56
C LYS A 355 14.63 8.95 -4.17
N ASP A 356 13.39 8.83 -4.64
CA ASP A 356 12.99 7.67 -5.41
C ASP A 356 13.86 7.52 -6.66
N GLY A 357 14.42 6.33 -6.88
CA GLY A 357 15.32 6.04 -7.98
C GLY A 357 16.80 6.33 -7.73
N ASP A 358 17.20 6.84 -6.58
CA ASP A 358 18.64 6.99 -6.26
C ASP A 358 19.35 5.64 -6.29
N VAL A 359 20.52 5.59 -6.91
CA VAL A 359 21.45 4.45 -6.84
C VAL A 359 22.51 4.80 -5.79
N LEU A 360 22.53 4.01 -4.70
CA LEU A 360 23.28 4.33 -3.49
C LEU A 360 24.36 3.29 -3.19
N ASN A 361 25.52 3.77 -2.74
CA ASN A 361 26.55 2.96 -2.11
C ASN A 361 26.91 3.59 -0.75
N PHE A 362 26.63 2.88 0.34
CA PHE A 362 26.85 3.38 1.70
C PHE A 362 28.26 3.07 2.20
N LEU A 363 28.93 4.09 2.68
CA LEU A 363 30.20 3.97 3.40
C LEU A 363 29.91 4.05 4.89
N PHE A 364 30.35 3.05 5.63
CA PHE A 364 30.13 2.94 7.06
C PHE A 364 31.36 2.35 7.76
N ASN A 365 31.46 2.58 9.07
CA ASN A 365 32.47 2.00 9.92
C ASN A 365 31.83 1.59 11.25
N VAL A 366 32.02 0.33 11.66
CA VAL A 366 31.45 -0.26 12.89
C VAL A 366 32.59 -0.74 13.79
#